data_d8893fec47dcf2175dcc8e2272d9fa50
#
_entry.id   d8893fec47dcf2175dcc8e2272d9fa50
#
_cell.length_a   1.000
_cell.length_b   1.000
_cell.length_c   1.000
_cell.angle_alpha   90.00
_cell.angle_beta   90.00
_cell.angle_gamma   90.00
#
_symmetry.space_group_name_H-M   'P 1'
#
loop_
_entity.id
_entity.type
_entity.pdbx_description
1 polymer ?
#
loop_
_entity_poly.entity_id
_entity_poly.type
_entity_poly.pdbx_seq_one_letter_code
_entity_poly.pdbx_strand_id
1 'polypeptide(L)'
;MKHLRQTLLFILLGFLLSACRHTADRLLSIEQLIRLKPDSALSLLRQIQYPERLSDSNGALYALLMTQVINQSSDEGHKSDSLISVAIDYYKGTKDSAHAALAYYNAGLVAMDNEDSEASLHNFLKTIDWLGESDNDELQFMVRYKMSRLFNLRLIPDEELRLGKAALPYAERIGNPLYICALLPYITHGFMQTNQLDSAYKYSVQAIQLAEKENLVRTLSHIYSQHAHLCMAMKDYKQALMYRDKDLAILFELFGEENEYIYDHYINKANTLTELHQYDSAFYYINKAVEDTT
;
A
#
# COMPACT_ATOMS: atom_id res chain seq x y z
N MET A 1 -24.78 37.96 43.74
CA MET A 1 -24.10 38.04 42.42
C MET A 1 -22.87 37.12 42.28
N LYS A 2 -21.97 37.00 43.28
CA LYS A 2 -20.81 36.09 43.21
C LYS A 2 -21.20 34.60 43.07
N HIS A 3 -22.17 34.10 43.84
CA HIS A 3 -22.61 32.69 43.77
C HIS A 3 -23.27 32.35 42.44
N LEU A 4 -24.07 33.26 41.86
CA LEU A 4 -24.71 33.06 40.57
C LEU A 4 -23.69 32.97 39.44
N ARG A 5 -22.62 33.78 39.47
CA ARG A 5 -21.50 33.70 38.51
C ARG A 5 -20.72 32.38 38.63
N GLN A 6 -20.48 31.91 39.86
CA GLN A 6 -19.78 30.63 40.07
C GLN A 6 -20.63 29.44 39.57
N THR A 7 -21.95 29.43 39.86
CA THR A 7 -22.85 28.37 39.37
C THR A 7 -22.95 28.37 37.87
N LEU A 8 -23.04 29.54 37.21
CA LEU A 8 -23.05 29.66 35.76
C LEU A 8 -21.72 29.14 35.13
N LEU A 9 -20.59 29.44 35.78
CA LEU A 9 -19.27 28.97 35.34
C LEU A 9 -19.15 27.45 35.42
N PHE A 10 -19.64 26.82 36.48
CA PHE A 10 -19.66 25.36 36.63
C PHE A 10 -20.60 24.66 35.63
N ILE A 11 -21.78 25.26 35.36
CA ILE A 11 -22.70 24.75 34.34
C ILE A 11 -22.03 24.84 32.93
N LEU A 12 -21.42 25.98 32.60
CA LEU A 12 -20.73 26.17 31.33
C LEU A 12 -19.55 25.21 31.18
N LEU A 13 -18.76 24.99 32.23
CA LEU A 13 -17.68 24.04 32.27
C LEU A 13 -18.18 22.58 32.08
N GLY A 14 -19.31 22.25 32.70
CA GLY A 14 -19.97 20.94 32.53
C GLY A 14 -20.44 20.68 31.11
N PHE A 15 -21.01 21.71 30.45
CA PHE A 15 -21.41 21.61 29.04
C PHE A 15 -20.19 21.47 28.10
N LEU A 16 -19.10 22.20 28.35
CA LEU A 16 -17.87 22.10 27.55
C LEU A 16 -17.20 20.73 27.69
N LEU A 17 -17.14 20.19 28.90
CA LEU A 17 -16.59 18.85 29.14
C LEU A 17 -17.48 17.75 28.53
N SER A 18 -18.79 17.90 28.53
CA SER A 18 -19.74 16.97 27.88
C SER A 18 -19.58 17.00 26.35
N ALA A 19 -19.45 18.18 25.75
CA ALA A 19 -19.27 18.33 24.31
C ALA A 19 -17.91 17.74 23.84
N CYS A 20 -16.82 17.98 24.58
CA CYS A 20 -15.51 17.40 24.28
C CYS A 20 -15.51 15.87 24.37
N ARG A 21 -16.20 15.30 25.36
CA ARG A 21 -16.31 13.84 25.51
C ARG A 21 -17.10 13.22 24.36
N HIS A 22 -18.19 13.85 23.95
CA HIS A 22 -18.98 13.39 22.81
C HIS A 22 -18.17 13.38 21.50
N THR A 23 -17.31 14.38 21.29
CA THR A 23 -16.46 14.43 20.10
C THR A 23 -15.37 13.35 20.13
N ALA A 24 -14.73 13.11 21.28
CA ALA A 24 -13.74 12.05 21.43
C ALA A 24 -14.36 10.67 21.15
N ASP A 25 -15.52 10.37 21.77
CA ASP A 25 -16.23 9.10 21.57
C ASP A 25 -16.64 8.90 20.09
N ARG A 26 -17.01 9.99 19.41
CA ARG A 26 -17.33 9.97 17.98
C ARG A 26 -16.10 9.67 17.13
N LEU A 27 -14.96 10.29 17.39
CA LEU A 27 -13.72 10.04 16.66
C LEU A 27 -13.23 8.60 16.85
N LEU A 28 -13.27 8.06 18.06
CA LEU A 28 -12.94 6.66 18.34
C LEU A 28 -13.87 5.68 17.61
N SER A 29 -15.16 6.01 17.49
CA SER A 29 -16.11 5.21 16.71
C SER A 29 -15.78 5.23 15.22
N ILE A 30 -15.36 6.38 14.70
CA ILE A 30 -14.93 6.54 13.30
C ILE A 30 -13.63 5.75 13.04
N GLU A 31 -12.71 5.78 13.97
CA GLU A 31 -11.44 5.01 13.87
C GLU A 31 -11.71 3.52 13.64
N GLN A 32 -12.61 2.94 14.43
CA GLN A 32 -13.02 1.54 14.27
C GLN A 32 -13.69 1.27 12.89
N LEU A 33 -14.37 2.28 12.35
CA LEU A 33 -15.09 2.17 11.09
C LEU A 33 -14.17 2.23 9.86
N ILE A 34 -13.05 2.94 9.94
CA ILE A 34 -12.13 3.15 8.79
C ILE A 34 -11.74 1.83 8.13
N ARG A 35 -11.44 0.81 8.93
CA ARG A 35 -11.02 -0.49 8.42
C ARG A 35 -12.11 -1.23 7.62
N LEU A 36 -13.38 -1.02 7.98
CA LEU A 36 -14.52 -1.76 7.42
C LEU A 36 -15.24 -0.99 6.33
N LYS A 37 -15.34 0.34 6.48
CA LYS A 37 -16.13 1.23 5.61
C LYS A 37 -15.46 2.60 5.49
N PRO A 38 -14.34 2.71 4.76
CA PRO A 38 -13.57 3.97 4.67
C PRO A 38 -14.40 5.13 4.13
N ASP A 39 -15.25 4.94 3.12
CA ASP A 39 -16.10 6.00 2.56
C ASP A 39 -17.10 6.54 3.59
N SER A 40 -17.69 5.66 4.41
CA SER A 40 -18.58 6.07 5.49
C SER A 40 -17.82 6.85 6.58
N ALA A 41 -16.59 6.41 6.91
CA ALA A 41 -15.73 7.10 7.86
C ALA A 41 -15.36 8.50 7.35
N LEU A 42 -15.00 8.64 6.06
CA LEU A 42 -14.72 9.92 5.41
C LEU A 42 -15.93 10.86 5.49
N SER A 43 -17.13 10.35 5.17
CA SER A 43 -18.37 11.13 5.26
C SER A 43 -18.63 11.64 6.69
N LEU A 44 -18.40 10.80 7.71
CA LEU A 44 -18.56 11.17 9.11
C LEU A 44 -17.51 12.19 9.59
N LEU A 45 -16.26 12.06 9.13
CA LEU A 45 -15.20 13.03 9.44
C LEU A 45 -15.50 14.40 8.82
N ARG A 46 -15.97 14.44 7.57
CA ARG A 46 -16.37 15.70 6.89
C ARG A 46 -17.54 16.41 7.55
N GLN A 47 -18.35 15.73 8.36
CA GLN A 47 -19.46 16.33 9.13
C GLN A 47 -19.00 16.99 10.44
N ILE A 48 -17.73 16.86 10.84
CA ILE A 48 -17.19 17.54 12.01
C ILE A 48 -17.00 19.01 11.66
N GLN A 49 -17.82 19.86 12.33
CA GLN A 49 -17.75 21.30 12.15
C GLN A 49 -16.55 21.87 12.91
N TYR A 50 -15.86 22.83 12.30
CA TYR A 50 -14.74 23.57 12.90
C TYR A 50 -13.64 22.65 13.46
N PRO A 51 -13.07 21.73 12.65
CA PRO A 51 -12.03 20.81 13.13
C PRO A 51 -10.80 21.53 13.69
N GLU A 52 -10.54 22.76 13.24
CA GLU A 52 -9.49 23.65 13.74
C GLU A 52 -9.69 24.13 15.19
N ARG A 53 -10.89 23.94 15.74
CA ARG A 53 -11.25 24.30 17.14
C ARG A 53 -11.26 23.09 18.08
N LEU A 54 -10.92 21.91 17.59
CA LEU A 54 -10.82 20.73 18.43
C LEU A 54 -9.67 20.89 19.45
N SER A 55 -9.80 20.24 20.61
CA SER A 55 -8.68 20.14 21.55
C SER A 55 -7.50 19.44 20.91
N ASP A 56 -6.27 19.68 21.42
CA ASP A 56 -5.04 19.14 20.85
C ASP A 56 -5.12 17.63 20.56
N SER A 57 -5.65 16.83 21.51
CA SER A 57 -5.82 15.38 21.34
C SER A 57 -6.88 15.01 20.29
N ASN A 58 -8.03 15.69 20.30
CA ASN A 58 -9.10 15.45 19.33
C ASN A 58 -8.70 15.97 17.94
N GLY A 59 -7.99 17.09 17.87
CA GLY A 59 -7.45 17.64 16.63
C GLY A 59 -6.42 16.71 16.00
N ALA A 60 -5.53 16.16 16.80
CA ALA A 60 -4.53 15.19 16.37
C ALA A 60 -5.17 13.89 15.86
N LEU A 61 -6.16 13.35 16.62
CA LEU A 61 -6.87 12.16 16.19
C LEU A 61 -7.68 12.41 14.90
N TYR A 62 -8.38 13.54 14.81
CA TYR A 62 -9.08 13.93 13.58
C TYR A 62 -8.13 14.01 12.38
N ALA A 63 -6.97 14.67 12.54
CA ALA A 63 -5.98 14.80 11.48
C ALA A 63 -5.43 13.44 11.02
N LEU A 64 -5.14 12.55 11.98
CA LEU A 64 -4.69 11.19 11.71
C LEU A 64 -5.74 10.40 10.92
N LEU A 65 -6.99 10.35 11.41
CA LEU A 65 -8.07 9.58 10.80
C LEU A 65 -8.44 10.13 9.41
N MET A 66 -8.46 11.44 9.24
CA MET A 66 -8.73 12.08 7.94
C MET A 66 -7.66 11.69 6.92
N THR A 67 -6.37 11.80 7.28
CA THR A 67 -5.28 11.40 6.39
C THR A 67 -5.33 9.91 6.07
N GLN A 68 -5.58 9.07 7.07
CA GLN A 68 -5.68 7.62 6.89
C GLN A 68 -6.79 7.25 5.89
N VAL A 69 -7.96 7.85 6.02
CA VAL A 69 -9.10 7.59 5.12
C VAL A 69 -8.82 8.09 3.72
N ILE A 70 -8.24 9.28 3.56
CA ILE A 70 -7.85 9.82 2.25
C ILE A 70 -6.82 8.91 1.57
N ASN A 71 -5.85 8.38 2.32
CA ASN A 71 -4.86 7.43 1.78
C ASN A 71 -5.47 6.08 1.33
N GLN A 72 -6.65 5.72 1.86
CA GLN A 72 -7.37 4.48 1.50
C GLN A 72 -8.48 4.69 0.48
N SER A 73 -8.95 5.92 0.31
CA SER A 73 -10.01 6.24 -0.66
C SER A 73 -9.43 6.45 -2.05
N SER A 74 -10.27 6.22 -3.07
CA SER A 74 -9.98 6.60 -4.46
C SER A 74 -10.16 8.10 -4.73
N ASP A 75 -10.47 8.89 -3.68
CA ASP A 75 -10.63 10.33 -3.79
C ASP A 75 -9.24 10.97 -3.99
N GLU A 76 -8.97 11.49 -5.19
CA GLU A 76 -7.73 12.15 -5.59
C GLU A 76 -7.55 13.54 -4.92
N GLY A 77 -8.20 13.77 -3.78
CA GLY A 77 -8.03 14.97 -3.00
C GLY A 77 -6.55 15.20 -2.65
N HIS A 78 -6.09 16.43 -2.75
CA HIS A 78 -4.71 16.81 -2.41
C HIS A 78 -4.30 16.24 -1.04
N LYS A 79 -3.36 15.30 -1.07
CA LYS A 79 -2.76 14.70 0.12
C LYS A 79 -1.80 15.73 0.71
N SER A 80 -2.28 16.43 1.74
CA SER A 80 -1.55 17.54 2.35
C SER A 80 -0.72 17.07 3.54
N ASP A 81 0.57 17.36 3.50
CA ASP A 81 1.48 17.11 4.63
C ASP A 81 1.08 17.93 5.87
N SER A 82 0.42 19.08 5.70
CA SER A 82 0.02 19.94 6.80
C SER A 82 -0.99 19.31 7.75
N LEU A 83 -1.87 18.43 7.24
CA LEU A 83 -2.86 17.78 8.07
C LEU A 83 -2.22 16.70 8.94
N ILE A 84 -1.39 15.81 8.36
CA ILE A 84 -0.76 14.74 9.13
C ILE A 84 0.31 15.25 10.10
N SER A 85 0.93 16.40 9.82
CA SER A 85 1.90 17.02 10.73
C SER A 85 1.30 17.35 12.09
N VAL A 86 0.01 17.74 12.15
CA VAL A 86 -0.71 17.99 13.43
C VAL A 86 -0.74 16.72 14.28
N ALA A 87 -1.00 15.56 13.68
CA ALA A 87 -1.00 14.28 14.39
C ALA A 87 0.42 13.92 14.87
N ILE A 88 1.43 14.04 14.00
CA ILE A 88 2.82 13.76 14.35
C ILE A 88 3.27 14.66 15.50
N ASP A 89 3.02 15.96 15.44
CA ASP A 89 3.46 16.93 16.44
C ASP A 89 2.86 16.64 17.81
N TYR A 90 1.63 16.18 17.86
CA TYR A 90 1.00 15.77 19.09
C TYR A 90 1.53 14.42 19.59
N TYR A 91 1.44 13.35 18.77
CA TYR A 91 1.70 11.99 19.24
C TYR A 91 3.18 11.74 19.56
N LYS A 92 4.14 12.39 18.87
CA LYS A 92 5.58 12.28 19.21
C LYS A 92 5.92 12.72 20.64
N GLY A 93 5.07 13.55 21.26
CA GLY A 93 5.22 14.00 22.64
C GLY A 93 4.47 13.17 23.67
N THR A 94 3.77 12.12 23.26
CA THR A 94 2.93 11.27 24.11
C THR A 94 3.54 9.89 24.32
N LYS A 95 2.89 9.08 25.16
CA LYS A 95 3.21 7.64 25.33
C LYS A 95 2.41 6.75 24.39
N ASP A 96 1.58 7.34 23.52
CA ASP A 96 0.73 6.62 22.57
C ASP A 96 1.53 6.21 21.34
N SER A 97 2.31 5.13 21.50
CA SER A 97 3.15 4.61 20.42
C SER A 97 2.36 4.11 19.23
N ALA A 98 1.14 3.62 19.44
CA ALA A 98 0.30 3.09 18.37
C ALA A 98 -0.14 4.21 17.41
N HIS A 99 -0.70 5.30 17.91
CA HIS A 99 -1.07 6.44 17.08
C HIS A 99 0.15 7.17 16.52
N ALA A 100 1.27 7.25 17.26
CA ALA A 100 2.51 7.80 16.73
C ALA A 100 3.01 7.00 15.51
N ALA A 101 3.09 5.67 15.62
CA ALA A 101 3.46 4.80 14.51
C ALA A 101 2.53 4.97 13.31
N LEU A 102 1.21 5.01 13.55
CA LEU A 102 0.22 5.16 12.50
C LEU A 102 0.31 6.55 11.83
N ALA A 103 0.60 7.61 12.59
CA ALA A 103 0.80 8.96 12.05
C ALA A 103 2.02 9.01 11.12
N TYR A 104 3.15 8.48 11.55
CA TYR A 104 4.34 8.40 10.70
C TYR A 104 4.12 7.51 9.48
N TYR A 105 3.41 6.38 9.61
CA TYR A 105 3.07 5.54 8.46
C TYR A 105 2.25 6.30 7.41
N ASN A 106 1.21 7.02 7.85
CA ASN A 106 0.39 7.81 6.94
C ASN A 106 1.15 8.99 6.32
N ALA A 107 2.07 9.63 7.04
CA ALA A 107 2.96 10.63 6.48
C ALA A 107 3.91 10.04 5.42
N GLY A 108 4.39 8.82 5.65
CA GLY A 108 5.18 8.09 4.67
C GLY A 108 4.41 7.80 3.37
N LEU A 109 3.11 7.48 3.48
CA LEU A 109 2.24 7.30 2.31
C LEU A 109 2.01 8.62 1.56
N VAL A 110 1.74 9.72 2.27
CA VAL A 110 1.58 11.05 1.67
C VAL A 110 2.84 11.48 0.93
N ALA A 111 4.02 11.30 1.55
CA ALA A 111 5.30 11.59 0.90
C ALA A 111 5.55 10.71 -0.34
N MET A 112 5.15 9.43 -0.28
CA MET A 112 5.26 8.50 -1.42
C MET A 112 4.38 8.94 -2.61
N ASP A 113 3.16 9.41 -2.34
CA ASP A 113 2.27 9.92 -3.37
C ASP A 113 2.73 11.25 -3.96
N ASN A 114 3.46 12.05 -3.17
CA ASN A 114 4.12 13.28 -3.62
C ASN A 114 5.50 13.02 -4.26
N GLU A 115 5.85 11.74 -4.52
CA GLU A 115 7.13 11.31 -5.10
C GLU A 115 8.37 11.70 -4.27
N ASP A 116 8.19 12.14 -3.01
CA ASP A 116 9.27 12.42 -2.07
C ASP A 116 9.71 11.13 -1.36
N SER A 117 10.60 10.42 -2.04
CA SER A 117 11.09 9.13 -1.52
C SER A 117 11.94 9.26 -0.27
N GLU A 118 12.62 10.38 -0.05
CA GLU A 118 13.44 10.62 1.14
C GLU A 118 12.55 10.83 2.37
N ALA A 119 11.57 11.72 2.27
CA ALA A 119 10.59 11.92 3.33
C ALA A 119 9.77 10.64 3.59
N SER A 120 9.41 9.89 2.53
CA SER A 120 8.69 8.62 2.65
C SER A 120 9.51 7.61 3.46
N LEU A 121 10.77 7.40 3.10
CA LEU A 121 11.67 6.48 3.81
C LEU A 121 11.88 6.91 5.26
N HIS A 122 12.12 8.21 5.50
CA HIS A 122 12.28 8.75 6.85
C HIS A 122 11.06 8.42 7.73
N ASN A 123 9.86 8.69 7.23
CA ASN A 123 8.62 8.46 7.97
C ASN A 123 8.36 6.95 8.20
N PHE A 124 8.65 6.09 7.22
CA PHE A 124 8.53 4.64 7.42
C PHE A 124 9.55 4.10 8.43
N LEU A 125 10.77 4.62 8.47
CA LEU A 125 11.74 4.27 9.52
C LEU A 125 11.24 4.71 10.90
N LYS A 126 10.68 5.92 11.02
CA LYS A 126 10.03 6.36 12.27
C LYS A 126 8.86 5.48 12.66
N THR A 127 8.07 4.98 11.70
CA THR A 127 7.01 4.01 11.97
C THR A 127 7.57 2.75 12.63
N ILE A 128 8.68 2.21 12.11
CA ILE A 128 9.33 1.02 12.69
C ILE A 128 9.87 1.32 14.10
N ASP A 129 10.49 2.48 14.31
CA ASP A 129 10.99 2.91 15.62
C ASP A 129 9.87 2.95 16.67
N TRP A 130 8.71 3.52 16.32
CA TRP A 130 7.55 3.62 17.21
C TRP A 130 6.82 2.28 17.43
N LEU A 131 6.82 1.40 16.43
CA LEU A 131 6.25 0.06 16.56
C LEU A 131 7.06 -0.80 17.52
N GLY A 132 8.40 -0.72 17.49
CA GLY A 132 9.25 -1.60 18.27
C GLY A 132 8.85 -3.07 18.11
N GLU A 133 8.64 -3.76 19.23
CA GLU A 133 8.17 -5.16 19.31
C GLU A 133 6.64 -5.28 19.43
N SER A 134 5.89 -4.31 18.88
CA SER A 134 4.42 -4.32 18.93
C SER A 134 3.83 -5.53 18.22
N ASP A 135 2.76 -6.08 18.79
CA ASP A 135 1.96 -7.18 18.21
C ASP A 135 1.07 -6.73 17.02
N ASN A 136 1.22 -5.51 16.54
CA ASN A 136 0.50 -5.01 15.36
C ASN A 136 1.12 -5.55 14.07
N ASP A 137 0.92 -6.84 13.80
CA ASP A 137 1.45 -7.53 12.63
C ASP A 137 1.06 -6.84 11.31
N GLU A 138 -0.14 -6.25 11.25
CA GLU A 138 -0.62 -5.59 10.04
C GLU A 138 0.24 -4.35 9.71
N LEU A 139 0.49 -3.47 10.67
CA LEU A 139 1.32 -2.28 10.45
C LEU A 139 2.81 -2.65 10.29
N GLN A 140 3.29 -3.67 11.02
CA GLN A 140 4.63 -4.26 10.84
C GLN A 140 4.84 -4.77 9.41
N PHE A 141 3.85 -5.47 8.85
CA PHE A 141 3.85 -5.91 7.45
C PHE A 141 3.79 -4.73 6.48
N MET A 142 2.78 -3.85 6.64
CA MET A 142 2.50 -2.79 5.69
C MET A 142 3.68 -1.83 5.51
N VAL A 143 4.35 -1.42 6.60
CA VAL A 143 5.48 -0.50 6.51
C VAL A 143 6.67 -1.14 5.77
N ARG A 144 7.01 -2.40 6.05
CA ARG A 144 8.12 -3.10 5.36
C ARG A 144 7.79 -3.40 3.90
N TYR A 145 6.56 -3.77 3.61
CA TYR A 145 6.06 -3.94 2.25
C TYR A 145 6.17 -2.65 1.43
N LYS A 146 5.73 -1.52 1.99
CA LYS A 146 5.85 -0.21 1.32
C LYS A 146 7.31 0.21 1.11
N MET A 147 8.17 -0.03 2.10
CA MET A 147 9.62 0.22 1.95
C MET A 147 10.24 -0.70 0.89
N SER A 148 9.90 -2.00 0.87
CA SER A 148 10.38 -2.93 -0.17
C SER A 148 9.99 -2.45 -1.56
N ARG A 149 8.73 -2.01 -1.74
CA ARG A 149 8.26 -1.40 -2.98
C ARG A 149 9.03 -0.11 -3.34
N LEU A 150 9.33 0.74 -2.36
CA LEU A 150 10.09 1.96 -2.59
C LEU A 150 11.51 1.66 -3.09
N PHE A 151 12.18 0.65 -2.50
CA PHE A 151 13.50 0.22 -2.94
C PHE A 151 13.47 -0.48 -4.30
N ASN A 152 12.40 -1.21 -4.64
CA ASN A 152 12.16 -1.74 -5.98
C ASN A 152 12.13 -0.61 -7.02
N LEU A 153 11.33 0.44 -6.79
CA LEU A 153 11.24 1.62 -7.66
C LEU A 153 12.58 2.37 -7.81
N ARG A 154 13.45 2.29 -6.79
CA ARG A 154 14.78 2.90 -6.78
C ARG A 154 15.88 1.98 -7.30
N LEU A 155 15.56 0.77 -7.73
CA LEU A 155 16.48 -0.25 -8.22
C LEU A 155 17.59 -0.57 -7.21
N ILE A 156 17.22 -0.73 -5.93
CA ILE A 156 18.10 -1.11 -4.82
C ILE A 156 17.70 -2.52 -4.34
N PRO A 157 18.12 -3.59 -5.04
CA PRO A 157 17.58 -4.92 -4.85
C PRO A 157 17.94 -5.57 -3.51
N ASP A 158 19.08 -5.24 -2.91
CA ASP A 158 19.49 -5.81 -1.62
C ASP A 158 18.53 -5.35 -0.50
N GLU A 159 18.17 -4.06 -0.48
CA GLU A 159 17.23 -3.54 0.51
C GLU A 159 15.78 -3.98 0.22
N GLU A 160 15.38 -4.02 -1.06
CA GLU A 160 14.11 -4.60 -1.49
C GLU A 160 13.93 -6.02 -0.94
N LEU A 161 14.93 -6.89 -1.17
CA LEU A 161 14.92 -8.27 -0.73
C LEU A 161 14.95 -8.39 0.80
N ARG A 162 15.80 -7.60 1.47
CA ARG A 162 15.93 -7.60 2.92
C ARG A 162 14.59 -7.26 3.59
N LEU A 163 13.93 -6.20 3.12
CA LEU A 163 12.65 -5.75 3.67
C LEU A 163 11.50 -6.68 3.30
N GLY A 164 11.48 -7.21 2.07
CA GLY A 164 10.50 -8.22 1.67
C GLY A 164 10.56 -9.46 2.56
N LYS A 165 11.76 -10.00 2.78
CA LYS A 165 11.96 -11.14 3.69
C LYS A 165 11.60 -10.80 5.14
N ALA A 166 11.87 -9.58 5.60
CA ALA A 166 11.48 -9.15 6.94
C ALA A 166 9.96 -8.94 7.10
N ALA A 167 9.23 -8.67 6.01
CA ALA A 167 7.78 -8.53 6.02
C ALA A 167 7.04 -9.89 6.01
N LEU A 168 7.65 -10.92 5.42
CA LEU A 168 6.98 -12.21 5.18
C LEU A 168 6.43 -12.89 6.45
N PRO A 169 7.16 -12.98 7.57
CA PRO A 169 6.64 -13.59 8.80
C PRO A 169 5.38 -12.89 9.33
N TYR A 170 5.27 -11.58 9.15
CA TYR A 170 4.08 -10.83 9.54
C TYR A 170 2.89 -11.15 8.63
N ALA A 171 3.10 -11.21 7.29
CA ALA A 171 2.07 -11.61 6.34
C ALA A 171 1.53 -13.02 6.63
N GLU A 172 2.43 -13.95 6.98
CA GLU A 172 2.09 -15.33 7.34
C GLU A 172 1.26 -15.40 8.64
N ARG A 173 1.60 -14.61 9.68
CA ARG A 173 0.82 -14.55 10.92
C ARG A 173 -0.56 -13.92 10.73
N ILE A 174 -0.67 -12.91 9.88
CA ILE A 174 -1.97 -12.31 9.49
C ILE A 174 -2.85 -13.33 8.77
N GLY A 175 -2.23 -14.26 8.02
CA GLY A 175 -2.91 -15.33 7.31
C GLY A 175 -3.79 -14.86 6.14
N ASN A 176 -3.59 -13.63 5.65
CA ASN A 176 -4.29 -13.12 4.48
C ASN A 176 -3.51 -13.44 3.19
N PRO A 177 -4.02 -14.32 2.31
CA PRO A 177 -3.33 -14.70 1.08
C PRO A 177 -2.98 -13.52 0.18
N LEU A 178 -3.80 -12.47 0.15
CA LEU A 178 -3.53 -11.26 -0.63
C LEU A 178 -2.22 -10.58 -0.20
N TYR A 179 -1.92 -10.52 1.10
CA TYR A 179 -0.70 -9.89 1.59
C TYR A 179 0.54 -10.68 1.18
N ILE A 180 0.46 -12.02 1.27
CA ILE A 180 1.55 -12.90 0.83
C ILE A 180 1.76 -12.77 -0.68
N CYS A 181 0.69 -12.87 -1.47
CA CYS A 181 0.75 -12.74 -2.93
C CYS A 181 1.17 -11.35 -3.42
N ALA A 182 0.92 -10.29 -2.66
CA ALA A 182 1.41 -8.95 -2.97
C ALA A 182 2.91 -8.79 -2.68
N LEU A 183 3.42 -9.51 -1.69
CA LEU A 183 4.81 -9.41 -1.23
C LEU A 183 5.77 -10.28 -2.01
N LEU A 184 5.40 -11.53 -2.30
CA LEU A 184 6.28 -12.51 -2.95
C LEU A 184 6.88 -12.04 -4.28
N PRO A 185 6.20 -11.26 -5.13
CA PRO A 185 6.79 -10.66 -6.31
C PRO A 185 8.01 -9.78 -6.02
N TYR A 186 8.02 -8.99 -4.96
CA TYR A 186 9.18 -8.16 -4.59
C TYR A 186 10.35 -9.01 -4.10
N ILE A 187 10.08 -10.06 -3.31
CA ILE A 187 11.11 -11.03 -2.92
C ILE A 187 11.70 -11.74 -4.14
N THR A 188 10.84 -12.15 -5.08
CA THR A 188 11.25 -12.78 -6.34
C THR A 188 12.14 -11.84 -7.15
N HIS A 189 11.72 -10.58 -7.33
CA HIS A 189 12.47 -9.58 -8.06
C HIS A 189 13.83 -9.30 -7.41
N GLY A 190 13.87 -9.10 -6.09
CA GLY A 190 15.12 -8.87 -5.37
C GLY A 190 16.11 -10.04 -5.54
N PHE A 191 15.65 -11.30 -5.50
CA PHE A 191 16.48 -12.47 -5.79
C PHE A 191 16.93 -12.51 -7.26
N MET A 192 16.07 -12.14 -8.20
CA MET A 192 16.46 -12.05 -9.62
C MET A 192 17.60 -11.03 -9.84
N GLN A 193 17.45 -9.83 -9.30
CA GLN A 193 18.42 -8.74 -9.46
C GLN A 193 19.76 -9.05 -8.76
N THR A 194 19.73 -9.86 -7.69
CA THR A 194 20.95 -10.34 -7.02
C THR A 194 21.48 -11.65 -7.61
N ASN A 195 20.98 -12.06 -8.81
CA ASN A 195 21.40 -13.27 -9.55
C ASN A 195 21.22 -14.59 -8.76
N GLN A 196 20.25 -14.65 -7.87
CA GLN A 196 19.88 -15.85 -7.09
C GLN A 196 18.64 -16.52 -7.70
N LEU A 197 18.76 -16.96 -8.97
CA LEU A 197 17.60 -17.38 -9.78
C LEU A 197 16.84 -18.59 -9.22
N ASP A 198 17.51 -19.55 -8.58
CA ASP A 198 16.85 -20.69 -7.94
C ASP A 198 15.94 -20.25 -6.77
N SER A 199 16.41 -19.31 -5.97
CA SER A 199 15.61 -18.72 -4.88
C SER A 199 14.43 -17.93 -5.44
N ALA A 200 14.66 -17.12 -6.47
CA ALA A 200 13.60 -16.39 -7.17
C ALA A 200 12.51 -17.35 -7.68
N TYR A 201 12.92 -18.47 -8.30
CA TYR A 201 12.00 -19.47 -8.83
C TYR A 201 11.13 -20.08 -7.73
N LYS A 202 11.74 -20.44 -6.59
CA LYS A 202 11.01 -20.99 -5.44
C LYS A 202 9.89 -20.05 -4.95
N TYR A 203 10.21 -18.75 -4.73
CA TYR A 203 9.23 -17.78 -4.24
C TYR A 203 8.17 -17.45 -5.29
N SER A 204 8.55 -17.38 -6.56
CA SER A 204 7.61 -17.15 -7.66
C SER A 204 6.60 -18.30 -7.83
N VAL A 205 7.05 -19.56 -7.75
CA VAL A 205 6.16 -20.72 -7.79
C VAL A 205 5.23 -20.74 -6.57
N GLN A 206 5.72 -20.40 -5.38
CA GLN A 206 4.90 -20.26 -4.18
C GLN A 206 3.79 -19.21 -4.39
N ALA A 207 4.12 -18.06 -4.99
CA ALA A 207 3.15 -17.00 -5.30
C ALA A 207 2.06 -17.52 -6.26
N ILE A 208 2.46 -18.21 -7.34
CA ILE A 208 1.53 -18.79 -8.32
C ILE A 208 0.57 -19.77 -7.64
N GLN A 209 1.12 -20.75 -6.92
CA GLN A 209 0.31 -21.80 -6.26
C GLN A 209 -0.70 -21.20 -5.27
N LEU A 210 -0.28 -20.22 -4.49
CA LEU A 210 -1.17 -19.56 -3.54
C LEU A 210 -2.26 -18.76 -4.25
N ALA A 211 -1.90 -17.97 -5.26
CA ALA A 211 -2.84 -17.13 -5.98
C ALA A 211 -3.84 -17.94 -6.81
N GLU A 212 -3.41 -19.06 -7.42
CA GLU A 212 -4.29 -20.02 -8.11
C GLU A 212 -5.25 -20.69 -7.13
N LYS A 213 -4.76 -21.18 -5.99
CA LYS A 213 -5.56 -21.81 -4.95
C LYS A 213 -6.67 -20.89 -4.41
N GLU A 214 -6.34 -19.64 -4.17
CA GLU A 214 -7.25 -18.64 -3.61
C GLU A 214 -8.05 -17.86 -4.68
N ASN A 215 -7.90 -18.22 -5.96
CA ASN A 215 -8.58 -17.62 -7.11
C ASN A 215 -8.39 -16.09 -7.19
N LEU A 216 -7.16 -15.62 -6.96
CA LEU A 216 -6.79 -14.20 -6.96
C LEU A 216 -6.49 -13.72 -8.38
N VAL A 217 -7.49 -13.70 -9.27
CA VAL A 217 -7.33 -13.51 -10.71
C VAL A 217 -6.51 -12.26 -11.08
N ARG A 218 -6.83 -11.09 -10.51
CA ARG A 218 -6.08 -9.85 -10.80
C ARG A 218 -4.61 -9.92 -10.35
N THR A 219 -4.35 -10.57 -9.22
CA THR A 219 -3.00 -10.76 -8.67
C THR A 219 -2.20 -11.76 -9.49
N LEU A 220 -2.87 -12.79 -10.02
CA LEU A 220 -2.28 -13.81 -10.90
C LEU A 220 -1.66 -13.21 -12.17
N SER A 221 -2.31 -12.27 -12.83
CA SER A 221 -1.76 -11.57 -14.00
C SER A 221 -0.37 -11.00 -13.69
N HIS A 222 -0.25 -10.22 -12.62
CA HIS A 222 1.04 -9.64 -12.21
C HIS A 222 2.08 -10.72 -11.87
N ILE A 223 1.68 -11.77 -11.14
CA ILE A 223 2.57 -12.89 -10.76
C ILE A 223 3.04 -13.65 -12.00
N TYR A 224 2.15 -13.96 -12.95
CA TYR A 224 2.52 -14.63 -14.19
C TYR A 224 3.48 -13.79 -15.04
N SER A 225 3.22 -12.48 -15.14
CA SER A 225 4.11 -11.56 -15.84
C SER A 225 5.51 -11.58 -15.23
N GLN A 226 5.64 -11.51 -13.91
CA GLN A 226 6.92 -11.59 -13.23
C GLN A 226 7.59 -12.96 -13.35
N HIS A 227 6.84 -14.05 -13.25
CA HIS A 227 7.39 -15.39 -13.44
C HIS A 227 7.93 -15.58 -14.87
N ALA A 228 7.24 -15.04 -15.87
CA ALA A 228 7.71 -15.05 -17.24
C ALA A 228 9.03 -14.27 -17.40
N HIS A 229 9.20 -13.12 -16.72
CA HIS A 229 10.50 -12.41 -16.70
C HIS A 229 11.60 -13.26 -16.06
N LEU A 230 11.31 -13.96 -14.98
CA LEU A 230 12.25 -14.89 -14.35
C LEU A 230 12.64 -16.02 -15.28
N CYS A 231 11.68 -16.64 -15.98
CA CYS A 231 11.94 -17.68 -16.98
C CYS A 231 12.81 -17.14 -18.14
N MET A 232 12.62 -15.90 -18.58
CA MET A 232 13.49 -15.23 -19.56
C MET A 232 14.93 -15.13 -19.04
N ALA A 233 15.11 -14.70 -17.78
CA ALA A 233 16.43 -14.62 -17.14
C ALA A 233 17.11 -16.00 -17.02
N MET A 234 16.33 -17.05 -16.80
CA MET A 234 16.77 -18.45 -16.76
C MET A 234 16.95 -19.07 -18.15
N LYS A 235 16.62 -18.34 -19.24
CA LYS A 235 16.61 -18.80 -20.64
C LYS A 235 15.62 -19.92 -20.94
N ASP A 236 14.63 -20.13 -20.07
CA ASP A 236 13.49 -21.00 -20.35
C ASP A 236 12.39 -20.23 -21.10
N TYR A 237 12.67 -19.93 -22.36
CA TYR A 237 11.79 -19.13 -23.20
C TYR A 237 10.43 -19.78 -23.47
N LYS A 238 10.35 -21.12 -23.45
CA LYS A 238 9.10 -21.84 -23.63
C LYS A 238 8.18 -21.65 -22.43
N GLN A 239 8.72 -21.76 -21.23
CA GLN A 239 7.96 -21.52 -20.01
C GLN A 239 7.59 -20.03 -19.90
N ALA A 240 8.51 -19.12 -20.27
CA ALA A 240 8.22 -17.69 -20.34
C ALA A 240 7.02 -17.40 -21.25
N LEU A 241 6.98 -17.97 -22.46
CA LEU A 241 5.87 -17.79 -23.40
C LEU A 241 4.54 -18.30 -22.82
N MET A 242 4.55 -19.48 -22.21
CA MET A 242 3.36 -20.06 -21.61
C MET A 242 2.76 -19.13 -20.52
N TYR A 243 3.61 -18.53 -19.68
CA TYR A 243 3.11 -17.61 -18.65
C TYR A 243 2.72 -16.24 -19.20
N ARG A 244 3.34 -15.76 -20.31
CA ARG A 244 2.85 -14.61 -21.05
C ARG A 244 1.45 -14.82 -21.63
N ASP A 245 1.19 -16.02 -22.12
CA ASP A 245 -0.13 -16.39 -22.65
C ASP A 245 -1.20 -16.42 -21.54
N LYS A 246 -0.87 -16.99 -20.38
CA LYS A 246 -1.75 -17.00 -19.20
C LYS A 246 -2.05 -15.59 -18.70
N ASP A 247 -1.04 -14.71 -18.65
CA ASP A 247 -1.16 -13.32 -18.25
C ASP A 247 -2.08 -12.56 -19.19
N LEU A 248 -1.82 -12.61 -20.51
CA LEU A 248 -2.64 -11.96 -21.53
C LEU A 248 -4.10 -12.46 -21.53
N ALA A 249 -4.33 -13.76 -21.28
CA ALA A 249 -5.70 -14.28 -21.18
C ALA A 249 -6.50 -13.64 -20.06
N ILE A 250 -5.87 -13.42 -18.89
CA ILE A 250 -6.49 -12.71 -17.75
C ILE A 250 -6.74 -11.24 -18.12
N LEU A 251 -5.76 -10.58 -18.73
CA LEU A 251 -5.89 -9.17 -19.09
C LEU A 251 -6.98 -8.94 -20.12
N PHE A 252 -7.13 -9.83 -21.11
CA PHE A 252 -8.21 -9.77 -22.08
C PHE A 252 -9.59 -9.91 -21.46
N GLU A 253 -9.72 -10.80 -20.47
CA GLU A 253 -10.96 -10.97 -19.73
C GLU A 253 -11.30 -9.73 -18.88
N LEU A 254 -10.30 -9.09 -18.29
CA LEU A 254 -10.49 -7.97 -17.37
C LEU A 254 -10.69 -6.63 -18.09
N PHE A 255 -10.00 -6.39 -19.21
CA PHE A 255 -9.88 -5.07 -19.84
C PHE A 255 -10.21 -5.04 -21.35
N GLY A 256 -10.30 -6.21 -22.00
CA GLY A 256 -10.39 -6.29 -23.46
C GLY A 256 -9.02 -6.20 -24.14
N GLU A 257 -8.94 -6.60 -25.40
CA GLU A 257 -7.67 -6.69 -26.17
C GLU A 257 -7.07 -5.33 -26.56
N GLU A 258 -7.88 -4.29 -26.65
CA GLU A 258 -7.51 -2.95 -27.15
C GLU A 258 -7.20 -1.96 -26.01
N ASN A 259 -6.96 -2.45 -24.79
CA ASN A 259 -6.68 -1.60 -23.65
C ASN A 259 -5.18 -1.27 -23.56
N GLU A 260 -4.85 0.01 -23.36
CA GLU A 260 -3.47 0.49 -23.26
C GLU A 260 -2.59 -0.23 -22.22
N TYR A 261 -3.22 -0.73 -21.13
CA TYR A 261 -2.52 -1.54 -20.12
C TYR A 261 -1.95 -2.86 -20.66
N ILE A 262 -2.36 -3.30 -21.86
CA ILE A 262 -1.95 -4.57 -22.45
C ILE A 262 -0.72 -4.40 -23.35
N TYR A 263 -0.42 -3.20 -23.83
CA TYR A 263 0.64 -2.98 -24.82
C TYR A 263 2.02 -3.42 -24.33
N ASP A 264 2.38 -3.12 -23.09
CA ASP A 264 3.62 -3.61 -22.50
C ASP A 264 3.70 -5.14 -22.46
N HIS A 265 2.55 -5.81 -22.24
CA HIS A 265 2.47 -7.26 -22.24
C HIS A 265 2.63 -7.85 -23.65
N TYR A 266 2.15 -7.16 -24.69
CA TYR A 266 2.43 -7.54 -26.08
C TYR A 266 3.93 -7.41 -26.40
N ILE A 267 4.58 -6.31 -26.01
CA ILE A 267 6.02 -6.11 -26.21
C ILE A 267 6.80 -7.23 -25.49
N ASN A 268 6.46 -7.52 -24.26
CA ASN A 268 7.08 -8.59 -23.49
C ASN A 268 6.91 -9.97 -24.12
N LYS A 269 5.74 -10.26 -24.71
CA LYS A 269 5.49 -11.50 -25.43
C LYS A 269 6.30 -11.53 -26.75
N ALA A 270 6.34 -10.43 -27.48
CA ALA A 270 7.14 -10.32 -28.72
C ALA A 270 8.63 -10.56 -28.45
N ASN A 271 9.17 -10.00 -27.35
CA ASN A 271 10.55 -10.25 -26.93
C ASN A 271 10.80 -11.76 -26.68
N THR A 272 9.85 -12.41 -25.98
CA THR A 272 9.96 -13.86 -25.73
C THR A 272 9.89 -14.69 -27.02
N LEU A 273 9.03 -14.31 -27.96
CA LEU A 273 8.92 -14.96 -29.28
C LEU A 273 10.20 -14.76 -30.13
N THR A 274 10.84 -13.60 -30.01
CA THR A 274 12.11 -13.32 -30.68
C THR A 274 13.22 -14.26 -30.20
N GLU A 275 13.31 -14.52 -28.89
CA GLU A 275 14.26 -15.50 -28.32
C GLU A 275 13.96 -16.94 -28.77
N LEU A 276 12.71 -17.23 -29.08
CA LEU A 276 12.27 -18.50 -29.66
C LEU A 276 12.42 -18.57 -31.21
N HIS A 277 12.97 -17.52 -31.84
CA HIS A 277 13.09 -17.37 -33.30
C HIS A 277 11.76 -17.40 -34.06
N GLN A 278 10.66 -17.05 -33.39
CA GLN A 278 9.30 -16.97 -33.98
C GLN A 278 9.02 -15.54 -34.44
N TYR A 279 9.78 -15.05 -35.41
CA TYR A 279 9.81 -13.64 -35.81
C TYR A 279 8.48 -13.11 -36.36
N ASP A 280 7.75 -13.90 -37.14
CA ASP A 280 6.44 -13.46 -37.69
C ASP A 280 5.44 -13.19 -36.56
N SER A 281 5.41 -14.07 -35.55
CA SER A 281 4.56 -13.90 -34.38
C SER A 281 5.05 -12.73 -33.50
N ALA A 282 6.35 -12.55 -33.35
CA ALA A 282 6.90 -11.41 -32.62
C ALA A 282 6.49 -10.08 -33.26
N PHE A 283 6.61 -10.00 -34.60
CA PHE A 283 6.22 -8.82 -35.39
C PHE A 283 4.71 -8.51 -35.24
N TYR A 284 3.85 -9.53 -35.26
CA TYR A 284 2.42 -9.37 -35.02
C TYR A 284 2.12 -8.69 -33.69
N TYR A 285 2.78 -9.13 -32.58
CA TYR A 285 2.54 -8.53 -31.25
C TYR A 285 3.14 -7.14 -31.09
N ILE A 286 4.29 -6.85 -31.76
CA ILE A 286 4.84 -5.49 -31.80
C ILE A 286 3.87 -4.54 -32.51
N ASN A 287 3.33 -4.95 -33.66
CA ASN A 287 2.35 -4.11 -34.37
C ASN A 287 1.11 -3.84 -33.51
N LYS A 288 0.56 -4.85 -32.84
CA LYS A 288 -0.55 -4.65 -31.87
C LYS A 288 -0.22 -3.64 -30.76
N ALA A 289 1.02 -3.56 -30.31
CA ALA A 289 1.43 -2.59 -29.29
C ALA A 289 1.63 -1.17 -29.83
N VAL A 290 1.75 -0.97 -31.16
CA VAL A 290 2.06 0.33 -31.77
C VAL A 290 0.86 0.93 -32.53
N GLU A 291 -0.05 0.10 -33.06
CA GLU A 291 -1.14 0.53 -33.91
C GLU A 291 -2.13 1.49 -33.25
N ASP A 292 -2.28 1.45 -31.89
CA ASP A 292 -3.19 2.31 -31.14
C ASP A 292 -2.52 3.56 -30.50
N THR A 293 -1.25 3.83 -30.81
CA THR A 293 -0.56 5.05 -30.37
C THR A 293 -0.68 6.20 -31.39
N THR A 294 -1.40 6.02 -32.47
CA THR A 294 -1.69 7.02 -33.52
C THR A 294 -3.14 7.39 -33.53
#